data_2143558c5edc69a417059d620fcd8066
#
_entry.id   2143558c5edc69a417059d620fcd8066
#
_cell.length_a   1.000
_cell.length_b   1.000
_cell.length_c   1.000
_cell.angle_alpha   90.00
_cell.angle_beta   90.00
_cell.angle_gamma   90.00
#
_symmetry.space_group_name_H-M   'P 1'
#
loop_
_entity.id
_entity.type
_entity.pdbx_description
1 polymer ?
#
loop_
_entity_poly.entity_id
_entity_poly.type
_entity_poly.pdbx_seq_one_letter_code
_entity_poly.pdbx_strand_id
1 'polypeptide(L)'
;MTVTSPNRSFTANLQDLIEYPADGINSKILLKDNNSQYSLFCLAAGTEISEHTSTRNAVISVVEGRGNLNLEGTDITLAPGVFVFMPANAPHALQAAENLAFVLTLSEQVSPSKLSN
;
A
#
# COMPACT_ATOMS: atom_id res chain seq x y z
N MET A 1 8.85 -8.49 11.38
CA MET A 1 10.22 -8.53 10.83
C MET A 1 10.33 -7.53 9.70
N THR A 2 11.39 -6.77 9.64
CA THR A 2 11.63 -5.78 8.60
C THR A 2 12.92 -6.09 7.87
N VAL A 3 12.86 -6.10 6.54
CA VAL A 3 14.05 -6.27 5.70
C VAL A 3 14.29 -4.95 4.97
N THR A 4 15.39 -4.27 5.27
CA THR A 4 15.68 -2.96 4.72
C THR A 4 16.82 -2.95 3.72
N SER A 5 17.50 -4.09 3.51
CA SER A 5 18.63 -4.18 2.60
C SER A 5 18.41 -5.36 1.66
N PRO A 6 18.04 -5.09 0.40
CA PRO A 6 17.61 -6.14 -0.52
C PRO A 6 18.77 -6.79 -1.27
N ASN A 7 19.89 -7.09 -0.59
CA ASN A 7 21.02 -7.74 -1.24
C ASN A 7 20.95 -9.28 -1.16
N ARG A 8 19.85 -9.82 -0.65
CA ARG A 8 19.61 -11.26 -0.56
C ARG A 8 18.19 -11.58 -0.93
N SER A 9 18.00 -12.74 -1.56
CA SER A 9 16.65 -13.25 -1.80
C SER A 9 16.03 -13.68 -0.47
N PHE A 10 14.73 -13.45 -0.34
CA PHE A 10 13.97 -13.93 0.80
C PHE A 10 12.52 -14.18 0.37
N THR A 11 11.81 -14.93 1.18
CA THR A 11 10.39 -15.17 0.98
C THR A 11 9.63 -14.89 2.26
N ALA A 12 8.38 -14.53 2.14
CA ALA A 12 7.50 -14.35 3.29
C ALA A 12 6.08 -14.70 2.88
N ASN A 13 5.33 -15.29 3.82
CA ASN A 13 3.91 -15.46 3.65
C ASN A 13 3.23 -14.23 4.26
N LEU A 14 2.61 -13.41 3.43
CA LEU A 14 2.02 -12.15 3.89
C LEU A 14 0.96 -12.37 4.95
N GLN A 15 0.17 -13.43 4.84
CA GLN A 15 -0.87 -13.71 5.83
C GLN A 15 -0.31 -13.98 7.21
N ASP A 16 0.89 -14.57 7.29
CA ASP A 16 1.55 -14.81 8.57
C ASP A 16 2.04 -13.53 9.24
N LEU A 17 2.18 -12.46 8.47
CA LEU A 17 2.69 -11.18 8.97
C LEU A 17 1.58 -10.21 9.37
N ILE A 18 0.33 -10.53 9.05
CA ILE A 18 -0.81 -9.66 9.36
C ILE A 18 -1.02 -9.61 10.85
N GLU A 19 -1.07 -8.38 11.38
CA GLU A 19 -1.39 -8.11 12.78
C GLU A 19 -2.27 -6.87 12.84
N TYR A 20 -3.54 -7.07 13.17
CA TYR A 20 -4.47 -5.95 13.27
C TYR A 20 -4.41 -5.32 14.66
N PRO A 21 -4.30 -3.98 14.73
CA PRO A 21 -4.42 -3.29 16.01
C PRO A 21 -5.88 -3.28 16.49
N ALA A 22 -6.11 -2.92 17.74
CA ALA A 22 -7.47 -2.76 18.25
C ALA A 22 -8.22 -1.65 17.49
N ASP A 23 -7.49 -0.58 17.13
CA ASP A 23 -7.97 0.48 16.26
C ASP A 23 -6.77 1.07 15.51
N GLY A 24 -7.04 1.80 14.42
CA GLY A 24 -5.99 2.45 13.65
C GLY A 24 -5.19 1.50 12.77
N ILE A 25 -3.93 1.85 12.58
CA ILE A 25 -3.06 1.23 11.58
C ILE A 25 -1.82 0.63 12.22
N ASN A 26 -1.51 -0.60 11.84
CA ASN A 26 -0.22 -1.23 12.08
C ASN A 26 0.46 -1.43 10.73
N SER A 27 1.71 -0.99 10.57
CA SER A 27 2.43 -1.17 9.32
C SER A 27 3.80 -1.75 9.57
N LYS A 28 4.27 -2.56 8.61
CA LYS A 28 5.59 -3.20 8.65
C LYS A 28 6.28 -2.98 7.32
N ILE A 29 7.49 -2.46 7.36
CA ILE A 29 8.31 -2.36 6.14
C ILE A 29 8.83 -3.76 5.82
N LEU A 30 8.48 -4.27 4.65
CA LEU A 30 8.93 -5.58 4.18
C LEU A 30 10.29 -5.47 3.50
N LEU A 31 10.46 -4.42 2.70
CA LEU A 31 11.64 -4.24 1.87
C LEU A 31 11.76 -2.77 1.53
N LYS A 32 12.99 -2.27 1.54
CA LYS A 32 13.25 -0.87 1.19
C LYS A 32 14.61 -0.77 0.50
N ASP A 33 14.65 -0.04 -0.60
CA ASP A 33 15.91 0.33 -1.25
C ASP A 33 15.86 1.83 -1.61
N ASN A 34 16.81 2.29 -2.43
CA ASN A 34 16.89 3.71 -2.76
C ASN A 34 15.70 4.20 -3.61
N ASN A 35 15.02 3.30 -4.30
CA ASN A 35 14.01 3.66 -5.29
C ASN A 35 12.60 3.24 -4.89
N SER A 36 12.46 2.32 -3.95
CA SER A 36 11.15 1.77 -3.62
C SER A 36 11.06 1.32 -2.17
N GLN A 37 9.83 1.23 -1.68
CA GLN A 37 9.53 0.74 -0.36
C GLN A 37 8.24 -0.09 -0.42
N TYR A 38 8.29 -1.28 0.18
CA TYR A 38 7.16 -2.20 0.25
C TYR A 38 6.77 -2.37 1.71
N SER A 39 5.54 -2.06 2.04
CA SER A 39 5.05 -2.13 3.42
C SER A 39 3.73 -2.88 3.48
N LEU A 40 3.57 -3.71 4.51
CA LEU A 40 2.30 -4.34 4.80
C LEU A 40 1.52 -3.45 5.76
N PHE A 41 0.35 -3.00 5.33
CA PHE A 41 -0.55 -2.18 6.14
C PHE A 41 -1.69 -3.05 6.63
N CYS A 42 -1.96 -2.97 7.93
CA CYS A 42 -3.07 -3.69 8.55
C CYS A 42 -3.94 -2.66 9.27
N LEU A 43 -5.15 -2.46 8.77
CA LEU A 43 -6.09 -1.46 9.27
C LEU A 43 -7.21 -2.15 10.02
N ALA A 44 -7.47 -1.70 11.25
CA ALA A 44 -8.65 -2.16 11.98
C ALA A 44 -9.92 -1.68 11.27
N ALA A 45 -11.00 -2.47 11.35
CA ALA A 45 -12.29 -2.10 10.80
C ALA A 45 -12.70 -0.70 11.31
N GLY A 46 -13.21 0.14 10.42
CA GLY A 46 -13.62 1.50 10.73
C GLY A 46 -12.53 2.55 10.64
N THR A 47 -11.29 2.15 10.40
CA THR A 47 -10.17 3.10 10.24
C THR A 47 -10.33 3.89 8.96
N GLU A 48 -10.10 5.18 9.04
CA GLU A 48 -10.12 6.09 7.89
C GLU A 48 -8.78 6.77 7.73
N ILE A 49 -8.33 6.88 6.49
CA ILE A 49 -7.16 7.69 6.12
C ILE A 49 -7.67 8.85 5.29
N SER A 50 -7.49 10.08 5.81
CA SER A 50 -7.96 11.29 5.15
C SER A 50 -7.30 11.49 3.80
N GLU A 51 -7.96 12.25 2.93
CA GLU A 51 -7.41 12.54 1.61
C GLU A 51 -6.03 13.18 1.72
N HIS A 52 -5.10 12.65 0.96
CA HIS A 52 -3.72 13.12 0.90
C HIS A 52 -3.10 12.76 -0.45
N THR A 53 -1.89 13.23 -0.67
CA THR A 53 -1.12 12.94 -1.87
C THR A 53 0.26 12.40 -1.47
N SER A 54 0.90 11.73 -2.41
CA SER A 54 2.29 11.29 -2.25
C SER A 54 3.11 11.84 -3.42
N THR A 55 4.37 12.15 -3.18
CA THR A 55 5.28 12.57 -4.23
C THR A 55 5.82 11.40 -5.05
N ARG A 56 5.56 10.18 -4.62
CA ARG A 56 5.97 8.95 -5.30
C ARG A 56 4.76 8.23 -5.87
N ASN A 57 5.00 7.38 -6.86
CA ASN A 57 3.99 6.46 -7.33
C ASN A 57 3.66 5.46 -6.23
N ALA A 58 2.42 5.05 -6.15
CA ALA A 58 1.98 4.11 -5.12
C ALA A 58 1.14 3.00 -5.75
N VAL A 59 1.28 1.79 -5.22
CA VAL A 59 0.46 0.65 -5.60
C VAL A 59 -0.13 0.06 -4.33
N ILE A 60 -1.42 -0.22 -4.35
CA ILE A 60 -2.09 -1.00 -3.30
C ILE A 60 -2.40 -2.37 -3.88
N SER A 61 -1.96 -3.42 -3.17
CA SER A 61 -2.30 -4.80 -3.49
C SER A 61 -2.99 -5.41 -2.28
N VAL A 62 -4.28 -5.65 -2.37
CA VAL A 62 -5.08 -6.10 -1.22
C VAL A 62 -4.83 -7.58 -0.96
N VAL A 63 -4.53 -7.90 0.31
CA VAL A 63 -4.29 -9.27 0.77
C VAL A 63 -5.56 -9.87 1.34
N GLU A 64 -6.23 -9.15 2.24
CA GLU A 64 -7.50 -9.61 2.82
C GLU A 64 -8.33 -8.44 3.31
N GLY A 65 -9.62 -8.68 3.52
CA GLY A 65 -10.53 -7.67 4.03
C GLY A 65 -11.20 -6.85 2.93
N ARG A 66 -11.95 -5.83 3.36
CA ARG A 66 -12.72 -4.97 2.45
C ARG A 66 -12.66 -3.53 2.91
N GLY A 67 -12.69 -2.64 1.93
CA GLY A 67 -12.73 -1.22 2.18
C GLY A 67 -13.07 -0.44 0.92
N ASN A 68 -12.93 0.87 1.02
CA ASN A 68 -13.14 1.78 -0.09
C ASN A 68 -11.94 2.71 -0.25
N LEU A 69 -11.49 2.86 -1.47
CA LEU A 69 -10.48 3.84 -1.83
C LEU A 69 -11.12 4.88 -2.73
N ASN A 70 -11.10 6.14 -2.31
CA ASN A 70 -11.49 7.24 -3.19
C ASN A 70 -10.21 7.75 -3.85
N LEU A 71 -10.11 7.57 -5.15
CA LEU A 71 -8.94 7.94 -5.93
C LEU A 71 -9.37 8.96 -6.98
N GLU A 72 -8.86 10.18 -6.85
CA GLU A 72 -9.17 11.26 -7.78
C GLU A 72 -10.68 11.44 -7.96
N GLY A 73 -11.43 11.30 -6.86
CA GLY A 73 -12.90 11.48 -6.87
C GLY A 73 -13.69 10.23 -7.23
N THR A 74 -13.04 9.12 -7.58
CA THR A 74 -13.71 7.89 -7.94
C THR A 74 -13.56 6.85 -6.83
N ASP A 75 -14.68 6.24 -6.43
CA ASP A 75 -14.68 5.20 -5.41
C ASP A 75 -14.30 3.85 -6.01
N ILE A 76 -13.35 3.18 -5.38
CA ILE A 76 -12.87 1.87 -5.77
C ILE A 76 -13.07 0.93 -4.60
N THR A 77 -13.76 -0.18 -4.82
CA THR A 77 -13.93 -1.20 -3.78
C THR A 77 -12.64 -1.99 -3.64
N LEU A 78 -12.11 -2.02 -2.41
CA LEU A 78 -10.96 -2.85 -2.07
C LEU A 78 -11.45 -4.20 -1.55
N ALA A 79 -10.94 -5.26 -2.15
CA ALA A 79 -11.25 -6.64 -1.78
C ALA A 79 -10.02 -7.50 -2.08
N PRO A 80 -9.92 -8.72 -1.55
CA PRO A 80 -8.75 -9.55 -1.78
C PRO A 80 -8.42 -9.69 -3.26
N GLY A 81 -7.18 -9.44 -3.63
CA GLY A 81 -6.69 -9.52 -5.01
C GLY A 81 -6.80 -8.25 -5.81
N VAL A 82 -7.44 -7.20 -5.29
CA VAL A 82 -7.53 -5.92 -6.00
C VAL A 82 -6.17 -5.23 -6.01
N PHE A 83 -5.80 -4.72 -7.18
CA PHE A 83 -4.55 -4.01 -7.43
C PHE A 83 -4.90 -2.61 -7.91
N VAL A 84 -4.33 -1.57 -7.29
CA VAL A 84 -4.59 -0.18 -7.68
C VAL A 84 -3.26 0.54 -7.85
N PHE A 85 -3.09 1.20 -9.00
CA PHE A 85 -1.96 2.09 -9.23
C PHE A 85 -2.41 3.54 -9.03
N MET A 86 -1.65 4.28 -8.23
CA MET A 86 -1.88 5.70 -7.96
C MET A 86 -0.62 6.47 -8.38
N PRO A 87 -0.70 7.25 -9.45
CA PRO A 87 0.46 8.04 -9.85
C PRO A 87 0.79 9.10 -8.79
N ALA A 88 2.03 9.58 -8.83
CA ALA A 88 2.47 10.64 -7.93
C ALA A 88 1.49 11.81 -7.96
N ASN A 89 1.19 12.36 -6.80
CA ASN A 89 0.33 13.52 -6.59
C ASN A 89 -1.18 13.27 -6.82
N ALA A 90 -1.61 12.04 -7.09
CA ALA A 90 -3.04 11.74 -7.19
C ALA A 90 -3.66 11.76 -5.78
N PRO A 91 -4.69 12.60 -5.55
CA PRO A 91 -5.34 12.64 -4.24
C PRO A 91 -6.13 11.37 -3.98
N HIS A 92 -6.01 10.85 -2.77
CA HIS A 92 -6.70 9.61 -2.40
C HIS A 92 -7.01 9.56 -0.92
N ALA A 93 -8.09 8.87 -0.59
CA ALA A 93 -8.56 8.64 0.78
C ALA A 93 -9.01 7.19 0.88
N LEU A 94 -8.94 6.63 2.08
CA LEU A 94 -9.24 5.20 2.26
C LEU A 94 -10.05 4.97 3.52
N GLN A 95 -10.96 4.01 3.46
CA GLN A 95 -11.76 3.60 4.60
C GLN A 95 -11.82 2.08 4.65
N ALA A 96 -11.50 1.52 5.82
CA ALA A 96 -11.58 0.08 6.05
C ALA A 96 -12.98 -0.27 6.54
N ALA A 97 -13.75 -1.03 5.75
CA ALA A 97 -15.07 -1.50 6.17
C ALA A 97 -14.95 -2.67 7.12
N GLU A 98 -13.96 -3.51 6.91
CA GLU A 98 -13.56 -4.64 7.75
C GLU A 98 -12.09 -4.47 8.10
N ASN A 99 -11.54 -5.36 8.91
CA ASN A 99 -10.10 -5.46 9.02
C ASN A 99 -9.53 -5.64 7.62
N LEU A 100 -8.61 -4.77 7.23
CA LEU A 100 -8.13 -4.68 5.85
C LEU A 100 -6.61 -4.71 5.84
N ALA A 101 -6.04 -5.64 5.08
CA ALA A 101 -4.60 -5.74 4.93
C ALA A 101 -4.22 -5.62 3.46
N PHE A 102 -3.21 -4.79 3.18
CA PHE A 102 -2.70 -4.61 1.83
C PHE A 102 -1.21 -4.30 1.85
N VAL A 103 -0.55 -4.61 0.75
CA VAL A 103 0.82 -4.17 0.53
C VAL A 103 0.77 -2.82 -0.18
N LEU A 104 1.45 -1.84 0.41
CA LEU A 104 1.66 -0.54 -0.22
C LEU A 104 3.07 -0.50 -0.76
N THR A 105 3.19 -0.27 -2.07
CA THR A 105 4.49 -0.10 -2.73
C THR A 105 4.62 1.36 -3.13
N LEU A 106 5.66 2.01 -2.64
CA LEU A 106 6.03 3.37 -3.06
C LEU A 106 7.26 3.28 -3.93
N SER A 107 7.24 3.95 -5.07
CA SER A 107 8.37 3.93 -6.00
C SER A 107 8.63 5.31 -6.58
N GLU A 108 9.89 5.55 -6.96
CA GLU A 108 10.25 6.81 -7.57
C GLU A 108 9.53 7.01 -8.89
N GLN A 109 9.16 8.25 -9.14
CA GLN A 109 8.55 8.64 -10.40
C GLN A 109 9.62 8.64 -11.49
N VAL A 110 9.34 7.92 -12.58
CA VAL A 110 10.26 7.85 -13.72
C VAL A 110 10.00 9.04 -14.65
N SER A 111 11.04 9.77 -15.01
CA SER A 111 10.87 10.88 -15.95
C SER A 111 10.51 10.34 -17.35
N PRO A 112 9.74 11.11 -18.16
CA PRO A 112 9.36 10.65 -19.50
C PRO A 112 10.53 10.27 -20.39
N SER A 113 11.68 10.93 -20.23
CA SER A 113 12.86 10.62 -21.06
C SER A 113 13.42 9.23 -20.77
N LYS A 114 13.16 8.65 -19.61
CA LYS A 114 13.62 7.31 -19.26
C LYS A 114 12.66 6.21 -19.74
N LEU A 115 11.49 6.59 -20.20
CA LEU A 115 10.49 5.65 -20.72
C LEU A 115 10.66 5.36 -22.19
N SER A 116 11.39 6.19 -22.91
CA SER A 116 11.63 5.97 -24.34
C SER A 116 12.90 5.14 -24.52
N ASN A 117 12.78 4.08 -25.24
CA ASN A 117 13.88 3.15 -25.52
C ASN A 117 14.09 3.04 -27.01
#